data_2fddb03e696d4b6fffcab513b623b639
#
_entry.id   2fddb03e696d4b6fffcab513b623b639
#
_cell.length_a   1.000
_cell.length_b   1.000
_cell.length_c   1.000
_cell.angle_alpha   90.00
_cell.angle_beta   90.00
_cell.angle_gamma   90.00
#
_symmetry.space_group_name_H-M   'P 1'
#
loop_
_entity.id
_entity.type
_entity.pdbx_description
1 polymer ?
#
loop_
_entity_poly.entity_id
_entity_poly.type
_entity_poly.pdbx_seq_one_letter_code
_entity_poly.pdbx_strand_id
1 'polypeptide(L)'
;SLALSLEFSIFLLILIPGSFGINTKNLPGRLKSVVSLIKPVGVGVIIRTEAEGQSEADIQEDLEILLEKWNNIITASETMTPPNLLYRDQDLLYRTIREACTEDVKEIVVDTAFAMQRVQNILQNWHMNKNVQVTLYKGTEPLLVATDVHKEIKAALNIKVNMPSGGYLFIQQTEALTVIDVNSGKFTSSSTQDETILKTNIEAVHEIARQLRLRNIGGMIIVDFIDMMSRADKLAMLEELEIALEPDKAKPQVGQISDLGLVELTRHRQGQSLSEIFTKRCPHCQGTGYFMNEFNFATPTAEGEYRAKAAKMKLPEHFLRFLQYL
;
A
#
# COMPACT_ATOMS: atom_id res chain seq x y z
N SER A 1 28.79 3.67 -11.90
CA SER A 1 27.55 4.24 -12.43
C SER A 1 26.66 4.65 -11.25
N LEU A 2 26.57 5.93 -10.99
CA LEU A 2 25.64 6.48 -9.99
C LEU A 2 24.28 6.63 -10.68
N ALA A 3 23.36 5.71 -10.39
CA ALA A 3 21.97 5.85 -10.78
C ALA A 3 21.27 6.71 -9.70
N LEU A 4 20.97 7.96 -10.01
CA LEU A 4 20.11 8.79 -9.19
C LEU A 4 18.67 8.45 -9.56
N SER A 5 17.96 7.70 -8.68
CA SER A 5 16.54 7.47 -8.85
C SER A 5 15.78 8.65 -8.27
N LEU A 6 15.30 9.51 -9.12
CA LEU A 6 14.27 10.48 -8.81
C LEU A 6 12.97 9.95 -9.38
N GLU A 7 11.92 9.94 -8.57
CA GLU A 7 10.58 9.48 -8.97
C GLU A 7 9.83 10.52 -9.82
N PHE A 8 10.56 11.48 -10.40
CA PHE A 8 10.05 12.36 -11.42
C PHE A 8 9.96 11.65 -12.78
N SER A 9 9.25 12.24 -13.69
CA SER A 9 9.05 11.76 -15.05
C SER A 9 10.34 11.48 -15.81
N ILE A 10 11.48 12.00 -15.34
CA ILE A 10 12.79 11.84 -15.96
C ILE A 10 13.77 11.16 -14.99
N PHE A 11 14.50 10.20 -15.51
CA PHE A 11 15.64 9.58 -14.85
C PHE A 11 16.93 10.02 -15.52
N LEU A 12 17.79 10.76 -14.80
CA LEU A 12 19.07 11.19 -15.31
C LEU A 12 20.12 10.09 -15.06
N LEU A 13 20.55 9.44 -16.13
CA LEU A 13 21.67 8.51 -16.11
C LEU A 13 22.90 9.27 -16.62
N ILE A 14 23.82 9.62 -15.72
CA ILE A 14 25.11 10.19 -16.12
C ILE A 14 26.05 9.06 -16.43
N LEU A 15 26.35 8.88 -17.70
CA LEU A 15 27.28 7.89 -18.21
C LEU A 15 28.68 8.50 -18.33
N ILE A 16 29.66 7.79 -17.77
CA ILE A 16 31.07 7.91 -18.12
C ILE A 16 31.19 7.62 -19.63
N PRO A 17 32.01 8.36 -20.41
CA PRO A 17 32.07 8.21 -21.85
C PRO A 17 32.31 6.76 -22.27
N GLY A 18 31.38 6.15 -22.95
CA GLY A 18 31.58 4.85 -23.58
C GLY A 18 30.40 3.91 -23.69
N SER A 19 29.25 4.07 -23.01
CA SER A 19 28.19 3.10 -23.17
C SER A 19 26.80 3.57 -22.75
N PHE A 20 25.88 3.27 -23.63
CA PHE A 20 24.44 3.03 -23.57
C PHE A 20 23.47 4.13 -23.98
N GLY A 21 22.71 3.72 -24.98
CA GLY A 21 21.64 4.46 -25.61
C GLY A 21 20.36 4.49 -24.80
N ILE A 22 19.56 5.46 -25.11
CA ILE A 22 18.20 5.72 -24.67
C ILE A 22 17.34 4.50 -25.03
N ASN A 23 16.70 3.86 -24.06
CA ASN A 23 15.68 2.86 -24.36
C ASN A 23 14.36 3.56 -24.70
N THR A 24 14.22 3.91 -25.99
CA THR A 24 13.11 4.72 -26.51
C THR A 24 11.98 3.87 -27.13
N LYS A 25 11.94 2.57 -26.89
CA LYS A 25 11.04 1.69 -27.67
C LYS A 25 9.54 1.96 -27.48
N ASN A 26 9.12 2.59 -26.39
CA ASN A 26 7.72 2.81 -26.06
C ASN A 26 7.32 4.25 -25.78
N LEU A 27 8.15 5.25 -26.12
CA LEU A 27 7.81 6.65 -25.90
C LEU A 27 7.01 7.26 -27.05
N PRO A 28 5.97 8.08 -26.73
CA PRO A 28 5.32 8.93 -27.72
C PRO A 28 6.35 9.82 -28.46
N GLY A 29 6.21 9.94 -29.76
CA GLY A 29 7.17 10.66 -30.60
C GLY A 29 7.44 12.10 -30.15
N ARG A 30 6.45 12.77 -29.54
CA ARG A 30 6.54 14.11 -28.95
C ARG A 30 7.61 14.18 -27.85
N LEU A 31 7.60 13.28 -26.88
CA LEU A 31 8.55 13.30 -25.75
C LEU A 31 9.98 13.05 -26.20
N LYS A 32 10.18 12.23 -27.23
CA LYS A 32 11.51 12.05 -27.86
C LYS A 32 12.07 13.33 -28.44
N SER A 33 11.24 14.09 -29.14
CA SER A 33 11.65 15.33 -29.78
C SER A 33 12.03 16.40 -28.73
N VAL A 34 11.20 16.54 -27.69
CA VAL A 34 11.45 17.47 -26.58
C VAL A 34 12.79 17.16 -25.90
N VAL A 35 12.99 15.92 -25.46
CA VAL A 35 14.24 15.55 -24.76
C VAL A 35 15.46 15.67 -25.64
N SER A 36 15.35 15.39 -26.93
CA SER A 36 16.47 15.56 -27.86
C SER A 36 16.92 17.03 -27.99
N LEU A 37 16.01 18.00 -27.79
CA LEU A 37 16.28 19.42 -27.84
C LEU A 37 16.88 19.97 -26.53
N ILE A 38 16.39 19.51 -25.39
CA ILE A 38 16.78 20.05 -24.08
C ILE A 38 17.96 19.32 -23.43
N LYS A 39 18.28 18.11 -23.89
CA LYS A 39 19.32 17.27 -23.31
C LYS A 39 20.72 17.80 -23.52
N PRO A 40 21.54 18.03 -22.47
CA PRO A 40 22.95 18.42 -22.61
C PRO A 40 23.80 17.31 -23.28
N VAL A 41 24.89 17.71 -23.86
CA VAL A 41 25.87 16.80 -24.46
C VAL A 41 26.53 15.97 -23.36
N GLY A 42 26.64 14.66 -23.58
CA GLY A 42 27.27 13.74 -22.61
C GLY A 42 26.33 13.23 -21.51
N VAL A 43 25.06 13.62 -21.52
CA VAL A 43 24.04 13.18 -20.54
C VAL A 43 23.10 12.17 -21.18
N GLY A 44 22.87 11.05 -20.52
CA GLY A 44 21.81 10.09 -20.85
C GLY A 44 20.54 10.39 -20.06
N VAL A 45 19.39 10.36 -20.71
CA VAL A 45 18.08 10.61 -20.09
C VAL A 45 17.17 9.44 -20.30
N ILE A 46 16.52 8.97 -19.24
CA ILE A 46 15.46 7.95 -19.27
C ILE A 46 14.17 8.64 -18.84
N ILE A 47 13.14 8.57 -19.69
CA ILE A 47 11.82 9.11 -19.39
C ILE A 47 10.95 7.93 -18.92
N ARG A 48 10.23 8.15 -17.83
CA ARG A 48 9.26 7.19 -17.29
C ARG A 48 7.87 7.42 -17.90
N THR A 49 6.99 6.44 -17.71
CA THR A 49 5.59 6.48 -18.17
C THR A 49 4.78 7.61 -17.53
N GLU A 50 5.16 8.04 -16.32
CA GLU A 50 4.54 9.17 -15.61
C GLU A 50 4.70 10.52 -16.32
N ALA A 51 5.65 10.61 -17.26
CA ALA A 51 5.81 11.79 -18.14
C ALA A 51 4.75 11.88 -19.24
N GLU A 52 3.96 10.83 -19.43
CA GLU A 52 2.90 10.83 -20.44
C GLU A 52 1.83 11.85 -20.05
N GLY A 53 1.57 12.81 -20.96
CA GLY A 53 0.62 13.89 -20.70
C GLY A 53 1.19 15.15 -20.04
N GLN A 54 2.40 15.13 -19.51
CA GLN A 54 3.04 16.31 -18.92
C GLN A 54 3.41 17.36 -19.98
N SER A 55 3.50 18.62 -19.55
CA SER A 55 3.90 19.72 -20.43
C SER A 55 5.40 19.68 -20.74
N GLU A 56 5.83 20.33 -21.81
CA GLU A 56 7.25 20.44 -22.15
C GLU A 56 8.04 21.25 -21.10
N ALA A 57 7.37 22.22 -20.48
CA ALA A 57 7.94 23.04 -19.41
C ALA A 57 8.23 22.19 -18.16
N ASP A 58 7.32 21.29 -17.78
CA ASP A 58 7.50 20.41 -16.60
C ASP A 58 8.67 19.45 -16.81
N ILE A 59 8.83 18.93 -18.04
CA ILE A 59 9.95 18.05 -18.38
C ILE A 59 11.28 18.78 -18.37
N GLN A 60 11.30 20.03 -18.85
CA GLN A 60 12.49 20.87 -18.82
C GLN A 60 12.88 21.23 -17.38
N GLU A 61 11.91 21.61 -16.54
CA GLU A 61 12.12 21.92 -15.12
C GLU A 61 12.68 20.71 -14.36
N ASP A 62 12.13 19.52 -14.58
CA ASP A 62 12.65 18.26 -14.01
C ASP A 62 14.11 18.03 -14.39
N LEU A 63 14.47 18.24 -15.65
CA LEU A 63 15.84 18.08 -16.12
C LEU A 63 16.79 19.09 -15.48
N GLU A 64 16.39 20.36 -15.38
CA GLU A 64 17.17 21.43 -14.76
C GLU A 64 17.44 21.15 -13.28
N ILE A 65 16.43 20.71 -12.53
CA ILE A 65 16.56 20.30 -11.13
C ILE A 65 17.56 19.14 -10.98
N LEU A 66 17.51 18.17 -11.89
CA LEU A 66 18.45 17.03 -11.85
C LEU A 66 19.88 17.43 -12.16
N LEU A 67 20.07 18.34 -13.12
CA LEU A 67 21.38 18.86 -13.46
C LEU A 67 21.98 19.72 -12.34
N GLU A 68 21.17 20.55 -11.68
CA GLU A 68 21.60 21.32 -10.51
C GLU A 68 22.04 20.41 -9.37
N LYS A 69 21.26 19.38 -9.05
CA LYS A 69 21.65 18.39 -8.03
C LYS A 69 22.95 17.69 -8.36
N TRP A 70 23.14 17.30 -9.62
CA TRP A 70 24.39 16.71 -10.07
C TRP A 70 25.58 17.64 -9.89
N ASN A 71 25.45 18.90 -10.31
CA ASN A 71 26.49 19.91 -10.16
C ASN A 71 26.86 20.12 -8.68
N ASN A 72 25.86 20.12 -7.79
CA ASN A 72 26.09 20.23 -6.35
C ASN A 72 26.87 19.01 -5.79
N ILE A 73 26.60 17.79 -6.30
CA ILE A 73 27.36 16.59 -5.92
C ILE A 73 28.81 16.67 -6.41
N ILE A 74 29.04 17.11 -7.64
CA ILE A 74 30.37 17.29 -8.19
C ILE A 74 31.15 18.31 -7.35
N THR A 75 30.58 19.48 -7.10
CA THR A 75 31.21 20.51 -6.28
C THR A 75 31.53 20.00 -4.86
N ALA A 76 30.61 19.27 -4.24
CA ALA A 76 30.88 18.65 -2.95
C ALA A 76 32.00 17.61 -3.01
N SER A 77 32.11 16.84 -4.10
CA SER A 77 33.15 15.83 -4.27
C SER A 77 34.55 16.42 -4.39
N GLU A 78 34.64 17.63 -4.95
CA GLU A 78 35.91 18.35 -5.10
C GLU A 78 36.38 19.04 -3.81
N THR A 79 35.44 19.38 -2.92
CA THR A 79 35.72 20.13 -1.71
C THR A 79 35.83 19.31 -0.44
N MET A 80 35.17 18.13 -0.40
CA MET A 80 35.12 17.26 0.78
C MET A 80 36.19 16.17 0.74
N THR A 81 36.86 15.94 1.88
CA THR A 81 37.83 14.84 2.03
C THR A 81 37.12 13.51 2.31
N PRO A 82 37.50 12.40 1.64
CA PRO A 82 36.95 11.08 1.92
C PRO A 82 37.34 10.54 3.31
N PRO A 83 36.48 9.72 3.96
CA PRO A 83 35.13 9.32 3.52
C PRO A 83 34.07 10.35 3.93
N ASN A 84 33.27 10.83 3.00
CA ASN A 84 32.20 11.78 3.27
C ASN A 84 30.93 11.49 2.46
N LEU A 85 29.75 11.81 3.01
CA LEU A 85 28.47 11.66 2.32
C LEU A 85 28.27 12.86 1.39
N LEU A 86 28.36 12.65 0.08
CA LEU A 86 28.19 13.72 -0.92
C LEU A 86 26.72 14.04 -1.18
N TYR A 87 25.86 13.04 -1.15
CA TYR A 87 24.43 13.21 -1.40
C TYR A 87 23.63 12.17 -0.62
N ARG A 88 22.54 12.60 -0.01
CA ARG A 88 21.53 11.72 0.58
C ARG A 88 20.26 11.88 -0.24
N ASP A 89 19.74 10.76 -0.73
CA ASP A 89 18.47 10.77 -1.42
C ASP A 89 17.35 11.28 -0.50
N GLN A 90 16.28 11.74 -1.12
CA GLN A 90 15.17 12.40 -0.46
C GLN A 90 14.70 11.57 0.74
N ASP A 91 14.59 12.23 1.88
CA ASP A 91 14.07 11.57 3.06
C ASP A 91 12.57 11.35 2.98
N LEU A 92 12.05 10.59 3.94
CA LEU A 92 10.64 10.25 4.05
C LEU A 92 9.73 11.49 4.01
N LEU A 93 10.12 12.59 4.65
CA LEU A 93 9.32 13.81 4.71
C LEU A 93 9.12 14.43 3.32
N TYR A 94 10.21 14.57 2.56
CA TYR A 94 10.16 15.11 1.20
C TYR A 94 9.30 14.24 0.28
N ARG A 95 9.49 12.91 0.35
CA ARG A 95 8.71 11.96 -0.43
C ARG A 95 7.22 12.01 -0.07
N THR A 96 6.90 12.04 1.24
CA THR A 96 5.52 12.12 1.72
C THR A 96 4.83 13.38 1.23
N ILE A 97 5.50 14.54 1.31
CA ILE A 97 4.91 15.81 0.84
C ILE A 97 4.64 15.74 -0.66
N ARG A 98 5.60 15.23 -1.44
CA ARG A 98 5.46 15.11 -2.89
C ARG A 98 4.29 14.22 -3.29
N GLU A 99 4.10 13.09 -2.59
CA GLU A 99 3.05 12.11 -2.91
C GLU A 99 1.68 12.52 -2.39
N ALA A 100 1.62 13.14 -1.21
CA ALA A 100 0.38 13.44 -0.51
C ALA A 100 -0.11 14.88 -0.72
N CYS A 101 0.76 15.83 -1.08
CA CYS A 101 0.38 17.23 -1.25
C CYS A 101 -0.23 17.46 -2.63
N THR A 102 -1.51 17.06 -2.78
CA THR A 102 -2.35 17.32 -3.95
C THR A 102 -3.00 18.71 -3.82
N GLU A 103 -3.70 19.16 -4.88
CA GLU A 103 -4.41 20.46 -4.89
C GLU A 103 -5.48 20.58 -3.77
N ASP A 104 -5.98 19.45 -3.26
CA ASP A 104 -6.98 19.39 -2.20
C ASP A 104 -6.39 19.63 -0.80
N VAL A 105 -5.07 19.55 -0.64
CA VAL A 105 -4.40 19.75 0.65
C VAL A 105 -4.37 21.22 1.02
N LYS A 106 -5.03 21.57 2.13
CA LYS A 106 -5.12 22.93 2.64
C LYS A 106 -4.12 23.21 3.77
N GLU A 107 -3.81 22.20 4.56
CA GLU A 107 -2.98 22.33 5.75
C GLU A 107 -2.07 21.11 5.95
N ILE A 108 -0.82 21.37 6.36
CA ILE A 108 0.16 20.38 6.81
C ILE A 108 0.49 20.69 8.27
N VAL A 109 0.16 19.76 9.17
CA VAL A 109 0.44 19.90 10.59
C VAL A 109 1.66 19.06 10.96
N VAL A 110 2.61 19.68 11.66
CA VAL A 110 3.85 19.02 12.12
C VAL A 110 4.05 19.24 13.61
N ASP A 111 4.76 18.35 14.27
CA ASP A 111 4.99 18.37 15.72
C ASP A 111 6.34 18.97 16.14
N THR A 112 7.23 19.28 15.19
CA THR A 112 8.53 19.88 15.47
C THR A 112 8.79 21.12 14.63
N ALA A 113 9.45 22.12 15.21
CA ALA A 113 9.85 23.34 14.49
C ALA A 113 10.82 23.03 13.34
N PHE A 114 11.66 22.00 13.50
CA PHE A 114 12.58 21.55 12.46
C PHE A 114 11.83 20.99 11.24
N ALA A 115 10.82 20.13 11.48
CA ALA A 115 9.96 19.61 10.41
C ALA A 115 9.20 20.76 9.72
N MET A 116 8.66 21.72 10.49
CA MET A 116 7.95 22.87 9.94
C MET A 116 8.82 23.65 8.93
N GLN A 117 10.05 23.99 9.33
CA GLN A 117 10.98 24.72 8.48
C GLN A 117 11.32 23.93 7.20
N ARG A 118 11.53 22.62 7.33
CA ARG A 118 11.81 21.74 6.19
C ARG A 118 10.64 21.64 5.23
N VAL A 119 9.41 21.48 5.74
CA VAL A 119 8.20 21.46 4.90
C VAL A 119 8.05 22.77 4.14
N GLN A 120 8.23 23.91 4.82
CA GLN A 120 8.18 25.23 4.17
C GLN A 120 9.21 25.36 3.06
N ASN A 121 10.45 24.93 3.28
CA ASN A 121 11.51 24.96 2.25
C ASN A 121 11.16 24.06 1.05
N ILE A 122 10.57 22.86 1.29
CA ILE A 122 10.15 21.94 0.23
C ILE A 122 9.05 22.62 -0.63
N LEU A 123 8.02 23.18 0.00
CA LEU A 123 6.91 23.82 -0.70
C LEU A 123 7.36 25.07 -1.49
N GLN A 124 8.31 25.83 -0.95
CA GLN A 124 8.88 26.99 -1.64
C GLN A 124 9.66 26.57 -2.90
N ASN A 125 10.51 25.55 -2.78
CA ASN A 125 11.34 25.08 -3.90
C ASN A 125 10.53 24.49 -5.05
N TRP A 126 9.34 23.97 -4.77
CA TRP A 126 8.51 23.37 -5.82
C TRP A 126 7.53 24.31 -6.49
N HIS A 127 7.49 25.57 -6.08
CA HIS A 127 6.44 26.52 -6.51
C HIS A 127 5.02 25.94 -6.36
N MET A 128 4.91 24.81 -5.64
CA MET A 128 3.65 24.11 -5.41
C MET A 128 2.84 24.85 -4.34
N ASN A 129 1.67 25.24 -4.72
CA ASN A 129 0.58 25.71 -3.87
C ASN A 129 0.91 26.84 -2.88
N LYS A 130 0.74 28.06 -3.35
CA LYS A 130 0.68 29.27 -2.52
C LYS A 130 -0.41 29.21 -1.41
N ASN A 131 -1.21 28.14 -1.37
CA ASN A 131 -2.39 28.03 -0.51
C ASN A 131 -2.26 26.97 0.60
N VAL A 132 -1.15 26.24 0.72
CA VAL A 132 -0.97 25.24 1.77
C VAL A 132 -0.42 25.90 3.02
N GLN A 133 -1.19 25.87 4.10
CA GLN A 133 -0.76 26.35 5.42
C GLN A 133 0.08 25.30 6.12
N VAL A 134 1.24 25.69 6.68
CA VAL A 134 2.06 24.80 7.51
C VAL A 134 1.94 25.23 8.97
N THR A 135 1.40 24.37 9.81
CA THR A 135 1.10 24.66 11.22
C THR A 135 1.93 23.80 12.16
N LEU A 136 2.54 24.44 13.17
CA LEU A 136 3.25 23.75 14.23
C LEU A 136 2.25 23.34 15.33
N TYR A 137 2.12 22.05 15.56
CA TYR A 137 1.34 21.51 16.67
C TYR A 137 2.05 21.76 18.01
N LYS A 138 1.33 22.36 18.97
CA LYS A 138 1.85 22.71 20.30
C LYS A 138 1.11 22.02 21.45
N GLY A 139 0.31 21.01 21.15
CA GLY A 139 -0.43 20.26 22.17
C GLY A 139 0.49 19.42 23.06
N THR A 140 -0.03 19.01 24.21
CA THR A 140 0.68 18.15 25.17
C THR A 140 0.58 16.67 24.81
N GLU A 141 -0.47 16.27 24.10
CA GLU A 141 -0.64 14.89 23.61
C GLU A 141 0.10 14.69 22.28
N PRO A 142 0.56 13.48 21.96
CA PRO A 142 1.12 13.20 20.66
C PRO A 142 0.14 13.55 19.51
N LEU A 143 0.64 14.14 18.42
CA LEU A 143 -0.18 14.64 17.30
C LEU A 143 -1.16 13.60 16.78
N LEU A 144 -0.73 12.35 16.57
CA LEU A 144 -1.60 11.28 16.08
C LEU A 144 -2.70 10.87 17.09
N VAL A 145 -2.50 11.16 18.38
CA VAL A 145 -3.52 10.93 19.41
C VAL A 145 -4.55 12.05 19.40
N ALA A 146 -4.08 13.29 19.37
CA ALA A 146 -4.94 14.47 19.34
C ALA A 146 -5.83 14.57 18.08
N THR A 147 -5.38 13.99 16.99
CA THR A 147 -6.12 13.93 15.70
C THR A 147 -6.90 12.65 15.50
N ASP A 148 -6.96 11.76 16.49
CA ASP A 148 -7.59 10.44 16.42
C ASP A 148 -7.04 9.47 15.35
N VAL A 149 -5.99 9.85 14.61
CA VAL A 149 -5.35 9.01 13.60
C VAL A 149 -4.89 7.67 14.17
N HIS A 150 -4.43 7.65 15.45
CA HIS A 150 -4.04 6.41 16.11
C HIS A 150 -5.19 5.40 16.25
N LYS A 151 -6.45 5.86 16.36
CA LYS A 151 -7.64 4.99 16.41
C LYS A 151 -7.88 4.35 15.05
N GLU A 152 -7.74 5.13 13.97
CA GLU A 152 -7.86 4.63 12.60
C GLU A 152 -6.76 3.60 12.27
N ILE A 153 -5.51 3.85 12.69
CA ILE A 153 -4.41 2.88 12.54
C ILE A 153 -4.74 1.57 13.26
N LYS A 154 -5.21 1.65 14.53
CA LYS A 154 -5.60 0.46 15.29
C LYS A 154 -6.77 -0.28 14.64
N ALA A 155 -7.77 0.43 14.15
CA ALA A 155 -8.90 -0.15 13.44
C ALA A 155 -8.45 -0.85 12.15
N ALA A 156 -7.54 -0.23 11.40
CA ALA A 156 -6.98 -0.79 10.17
C ALA A 156 -6.04 -2.00 10.40
N LEU A 157 -5.59 -2.24 11.62
CA LEU A 157 -4.83 -3.45 11.97
C LEU A 157 -5.72 -4.64 12.37
N ASN A 158 -7.02 -4.41 12.58
CA ASN A 158 -7.95 -5.49 12.88
C ASN A 158 -8.27 -6.30 11.62
N ILE A 159 -8.45 -7.60 11.80
CA ILE A 159 -8.89 -8.51 10.72
C ILE A 159 -10.30 -8.16 10.29
N LYS A 160 -11.18 -7.85 11.25
CA LYS A 160 -12.58 -7.51 11.02
C LYS A 160 -12.75 -6.01 10.83
N VAL A 161 -13.42 -5.63 9.74
CA VAL A 161 -13.82 -4.26 9.41
C VAL A 161 -15.34 -4.19 9.37
N ASN A 162 -15.92 -3.36 10.21
CA ASN A 162 -17.38 -3.17 10.21
C ASN A 162 -17.77 -2.11 9.17
N MET A 163 -18.87 -2.36 8.48
CA MET A 163 -19.48 -1.44 7.52
C MET A 163 -20.66 -0.69 8.15
N PRO A 164 -21.00 0.54 7.69
CA PRO A 164 -22.09 1.34 8.23
C PRO A 164 -23.45 0.64 8.23
N SER A 165 -23.74 -0.19 7.22
CA SER A 165 -24.99 -0.96 7.14
C SER A 165 -25.13 -2.05 8.19
N GLY A 166 -24.07 -2.37 8.93
CA GLY A 166 -23.99 -3.48 9.88
C GLY A 166 -23.38 -4.76 9.31
N GLY A 167 -23.06 -4.79 8.02
CA GLY A 167 -22.20 -5.79 7.40
C GLY A 167 -20.75 -5.65 7.88
N TYR A 168 -19.91 -6.57 7.50
CA TYR A 168 -18.48 -6.53 7.84
C TYR A 168 -17.64 -7.32 6.87
N LEU A 169 -16.37 -6.94 6.78
CA LEU A 169 -15.33 -7.64 6.02
C LEU A 169 -14.39 -8.38 6.98
N PHE A 170 -13.92 -9.55 6.57
CA PHE A 170 -12.72 -10.15 7.12
C PHE A 170 -11.57 -10.01 6.11
N ILE A 171 -10.47 -9.38 6.51
CA ILE A 171 -9.29 -9.17 5.66
C ILE A 171 -8.12 -9.91 6.28
N GLN A 172 -7.67 -10.97 5.62
CA GLN A 172 -6.58 -11.82 6.08
C GLN A 172 -5.46 -11.89 5.05
N GLN A 173 -4.27 -11.53 5.46
CA GLN A 173 -3.06 -11.70 4.65
C GLN A 173 -2.45 -13.06 4.96
N THR A 174 -2.28 -13.88 3.93
CA THR A 174 -1.51 -15.12 3.97
C THR A 174 -0.11 -14.88 3.41
N GLU A 175 0.71 -15.90 3.30
CA GLU A 175 2.04 -15.79 2.71
C GLU A 175 1.97 -15.47 1.21
N ALA A 176 0.99 -16.01 0.48
CA ALA A 176 0.90 -15.92 -0.98
C ALA A 176 -0.08 -14.85 -1.47
N LEU A 177 -1.17 -14.62 -0.75
CA LEU A 177 -2.26 -13.74 -1.19
C LEU A 177 -3.03 -13.15 0.00
N THR A 178 -3.86 -12.15 -0.28
CA THR A 178 -4.81 -11.61 0.69
C THR A 178 -6.20 -12.14 0.36
N VAL A 179 -6.93 -12.60 1.37
CA VAL A 179 -8.33 -13.01 1.24
C VAL A 179 -9.21 -11.98 1.93
N ILE A 180 -10.30 -11.61 1.28
CA ILE A 180 -11.33 -10.71 1.81
C ILE A 180 -12.66 -11.42 1.70
N ASP A 181 -13.33 -11.63 2.86
CA ASP A 181 -14.64 -12.25 2.96
C ASP A 181 -15.68 -11.20 3.35
N VAL A 182 -16.78 -11.13 2.60
CA VAL A 182 -17.86 -10.15 2.77
C VAL A 182 -19.04 -10.78 3.48
N ASN A 183 -19.47 -10.18 4.57
CA ASN A 183 -20.58 -10.66 5.40
C ASN A 183 -21.68 -9.60 5.58
N SER A 184 -22.95 -9.96 5.38
CA SER A 184 -24.08 -9.05 5.53
C SER A 184 -24.42 -8.68 6.97
N GLY A 185 -23.91 -9.44 7.94
CA GLY A 185 -24.28 -9.22 9.35
C GLY A 185 -25.76 -9.50 9.61
N LYS A 186 -26.35 -8.74 10.56
CA LYS A 186 -27.78 -8.83 10.92
C LYS A 186 -28.57 -7.72 10.22
N PHE A 187 -28.55 -7.69 8.91
CA PHE A 187 -29.29 -6.67 8.17
C PHE A 187 -30.78 -7.04 8.10
N THR A 188 -31.64 -6.22 8.70
CA THR A 188 -33.10 -6.33 8.64
C THR A 188 -33.66 -5.10 7.96
N SER A 189 -33.54 -5.00 6.62
CA SER A 189 -34.24 -3.97 5.87
C SER A 189 -35.56 -4.52 5.30
N SER A 190 -36.51 -3.64 5.04
CA SER A 190 -37.80 -3.94 4.39
C SER A 190 -37.68 -4.19 2.87
N SER A 191 -36.46 -4.26 2.33
CA SER A 191 -36.14 -4.55 0.92
C SER A 191 -36.13 -6.06 0.65
N THR A 192 -36.19 -6.44 -0.60
CA THR A 192 -36.03 -7.84 -1.00
C THR A 192 -34.64 -8.34 -0.63
N GLN A 193 -34.47 -9.66 -0.45
CA GLN A 193 -33.18 -10.25 -0.10
C GLN A 193 -32.11 -9.91 -1.13
N ASP A 194 -32.44 -9.97 -2.43
CA ASP A 194 -31.49 -9.70 -3.52
C ASP A 194 -31.02 -8.24 -3.52
N GLU A 195 -31.95 -7.28 -3.29
CA GLU A 195 -31.57 -5.87 -3.16
C GLU A 195 -30.64 -5.61 -1.95
N THR A 196 -30.88 -6.33 -0.86
CA THR A 196 -30.05 -6.21 0.33
C THR A 196 -28.64 -6.75 0.08
N ILE A 197 -28.53 -7.88 -0.62
CA ILE A 197 -27.25 -8.48 -1.00
C ILE A 197 -26.47 -7.53 -1.91
N LEU A 198 -27.11 -7.02 -2.98
CA LEU A 198 -26.45 -6.08 -3.89
C LEU A 198 -25.96 -4.83 -3.16
N LYS A 199 -26.80 -4.21 -2.33
CA LYS A 199 -26.40 -3.04 -1.54
C LYS A 199 -25.23 -3.32 -0.61
N THR A 200 -25.23 -4.49 0.05
CA THR A 200 -24.11 -4.88 0.93
C THR A 200 -22.82 -5.10 0.15
N ASN A 201 -22.90 -5.73 -1.01
CA ASN A 201 -21.73 -5.94 -1.87
C ASN A 201 -21.19 -4.62 -2.43
N ILE A 202 -22.05 -3.68 -2.83
CA ILE A 202 -21.63 -2.34 -3.27
C ILE A 202 -20.95 -1.56 -2.13
N GLU A 203 -21.52 -1.59 -0.92
CA GLU A 203 -20.88 -0.99 0.24
C GLU A 203 -19.51 -1.62 0.54
N ALA A 204 -19.43 -2.96 0.42
CA ALA A 204 -18.19 -3.72 0.57
C ALA A 204 -17.13 -3.29 -0.45
N VAL A 205 -17.51 -3.07 -1.71
CA VAL A 205 -16.63 -2.57 -2.79
C VAL A 205 -15.91 -1.29 -2.37
N HIS A 206 -16.65 -0.29 -1.90
CA HIS A 206 -16.06 0.98 -1.48
C HIS A 206 -15.13 0.82 -0.27
N GLU A 207 -15.55 0.00 0.70
CA GLU A 207 -14.73 -0.25 1.88
C GLU A 207 -13.48 -1.08 1.54
N ILE A 208 -13.56 -2.06 0.64
CA ILE A 208 -12.41 -2.81 0.14
C ILE A 208 -11.41 -1.86 -0.52
N ALA A 209 -11.85 -1.02 -1.46
CA ALA A 209 -10.99 -0.04 -2.12
C ALA A 209 -10.31 0.90 -1.11
N ARG A 210 -11.02 1.34 -0.07
CA ARG A 210 -10.47 2.14 1.04
C ARG A 210 -9.42 1.36 1.83
N GLN A 211 -9.71 0.11 2.21
CA GLN A 211 -8.84 -0.73 3.02
C GLN A 211 -7.56 -1.14 2.28
N LEU A 212 -7.64 -1.40 0.99
CA LEU A 212 -6.46 -1.71 0.16
C LEU A 212 -5.46 -0.56 0.17
N ARG A 213 -5.94 0.68 0.03
CA ARG A 213 -5.09 1.88 0.11
C ARG A 213 -4.59 2.14 1.53
N LEU A 214 -5.47 2.11 2.53
CA LEU A 214 -5.15 2.41 3.93
C LEU A 214 -4.11 1.44 4.50
N ARG A 215 -4.28 0.14 4.24
CA ARG A 215 -3.36 -0.91 4.70
C ARG A 215 -2.15 -1.11 3.79
N ASN A 216 -2.15 -0.46 2.63
CA ASN A 216 -1.17 -0.66 1.55
C ASN A 216 -0.98 -2.14 1.20
N ILE A 217 -2.11 -2.84 0.99
CA ILE A 217 -2.11 -4.25 0.60
C ILE A 217 -1.71 -4.34 -0.86
N GLY A 218 -0.72 -5.18 -1.16
CA GLY A 218 -0.26 -5.45 -2.53
C GLY A 218 -0.16 -6.95 -2.79
N GLY A 219 0.01 -7.30 -4.06
CA GLY A 219 0.05 -8.68 -4.53
C GLY A 219 -1.30 -9.16 -5.03
N MET A 220 -1.52 -10.46 -4.97
CA MET A 220 -2.78 -11.09 -5.34
C MET A 220 -3.80 -10.97 -4.20
N ILE A 221 -5.02 -10.61 -4.53
CA ILE A 221 -6.12 -10.44 -3.58
C ILE A 221 -7.34 -11.19 -4.14
N ILE A 222 -7.98 -11.98 -3.30
CA ILE A 222 -9.21 -12.69 -3.64
C ILE A 222 -10.32 -12.16 -2.74
N VAL A 223 -11.42 -11.77 -3.34
CA VAL A 223 -12.61 -11.28 -2.65
C VAL A 223 -13.74 -12.26 -2.81
N ASP A 224 -14.29 -12.71 -1.69
CA ASP A 224 -15.49 -13.54 -1.62
C ASP A 224 -16.69 -12.63 -1.29
N PHE A 225 -17.44 -12.27 -2.34
CA PHE A 225 -18.64 -11.46 -2.22
C PHE A 225 -19.84 -12.35 -1.86
N ILE A 226 -20.85 -11.75 -1.23
CA ILE A 226 -22.11 -12.47 -0.97
C ILE A 226 -22.71 -12.88 -2.32
N ASP A 227 -23.10 -14.17 -2.41
CA ASP A 227 -23.64 -14.74 -3.63
C ASP A 227 -24.84 -13.96 -4.19
N MET A 228 -24.76 -13.61 -5.47
CA MET A 228 -25.82 -12.95 -6.22
C MET A 228 -26.32 -13.88 -7.32
N MET A 229 -27.64 -14.05 -7.42
CA MET A 229 -28.27 -14.88 -8.46
C MET A 229 -28.30 -14.16 -9.81
N SER A 230 -28.50 -12.84 -9.80
CA SER A 230 -28.60 -12.04 -11.01
C SER A 230 -27.25 -11.77 -11.65
N ARG A 231 -27.12 -12.09 -12.94
CA ARG A 231 -25.92 -11.73 -13.72
C ARG A 231 -25.76 -10.22 -13.88
N ALA A 232 -26.87 -9.48 -13.93
CA ALA A 232 -26.84 -8.03 -14.02
C ALA A 232 -26.25 -7.42 -12.75
N ASP A 233 -26.61 -7.93 -11.56
CA ASP A 233 -26.10 -7.45 -10.28
C ASP A 233 -24.61 -7.76 -10.12
N LYS A 234 -24.15 -8.94 -10.58
CA LYS A 234 -22.74 -9.29 -10.62
C LYS A 234 -21.92 -8.32 -11.48
N LEU A 235 -22.45 -7.95 -12.65
CA LEU A 235 -21.77 -7.00 -13.54
C LEU A 235 -21.77 -5.59 -12.94
N ALA A 236 -22.87 -5.13 -12.37
CA ALA A 236 -22.97 -3.83 -11.71
C ALA A 236 -21.99 -3.71 -10.54
N MET A 237 -21.85 -4.77 -9.73
CA MET A 237 -20.89 -4.81 -8.63
C MET A 237 -19.44 -4.75 -9.12
N LEU A 238 -19.09 -5.48 -10.21
CA LEU A 238 -17.74 -5.42 -10.80
C LEU A 238 -17.42 -4.04 -11.37
N GLU A 239 -18.36 -3.42 -12.09
CA GLU A 239 -18.19 -2.08 -12.62
C GLU A 239 -17.95 -1.07 -11.51
N GLU A 240 -18.71 -1.17 -10.42
CA GLU A 240 -18.52 -0.31 -9.24
C GLU A 240 -17.16 -0.55 -8.57
N LEU A 241 -16.67 -1.81 -8.55
CA LEU A 241 -15.35 -2.14 -8.01
C LEU A 241 -14.24 -1.50 -8.86
N GLU A 242 -14.33 -1.54 -10.17
CA GLU A 242 -13.37 -0.89 -11.07
C GLU A 242 -13.37 0.63 -10.85
N ILE A 243 -14.55 1.27 -10.76
CA ILE A 243 -14.69 2.70 -10.47
C ILE A 243 -14.08 3.06 -9.12
N ALA A 244 -14.37 2.28 -8.07
CA ALA A 244 -13.84 2.55 -6.72
C ALA A 244 -12.31 2.40 -6.64
N LEU A 245 -11.72 1.60 -7.50
CA LEU A 245 -10.27 1.37 -7.58
C LEU A 245 -9.54 2.34 -8.53
N GLU A 246 -10.23 3.03 -9.43
CA GLU A 246 -9.62 3.95 -10.40
C GLU A 246 -8.71 5.02 -9.75
N PRO A 247 -9.08 5.65 -8.62
CA PRO A 247 -8.23 6.64 -7.97
C PRO A 247 -6.95 6.06 -7.32
N ASP A 248 -6.80 4.73 -7.29
CA ASP A 248 -5.63 4.11 -6.65
C ASP A 248 -4.38 4.21 -7.54
N LYS A 249 -3.38 4.95 -7.06
CA LYS A 249 -2.09 5.13 -7.76
C LYS A 249 -1.36 3.81 -8.04
N ALA A 250 -1.66 2.74 -7.30
CA ALA A 250 -1.10 1.40 -7.52
C ALA A 250 -1.72 0.66 -8.70
N LYS A 251 -2.73 1.26 -9.36
CA LYS A 251 -3.42 0.73 -10.54
C LYS A 251 -3.80 -0.74 -10.39
N PRO A 252 -4.72 -1.08 -9.47
CA PRO A 252 -5.19 -2.45 -9.34
C PRO A 252 -5.81 -2.93 -10.65
N GLN A 253 -5.65 -4.22 -10.93
CA GLN A 253 -6.30 -4.86 -12.06
C GLN A 253 -7.32 -5.85 -11.53
N VAL A 254 -8.56 -5.72 -11.96
CA VAL A 254 -9.68 -6.57 -11.55
C VAL A 254 -9.87 -7.65 -12.62
N GLY A 255 -9.95 -8.90 -12.18
CA GLY A 255 -10.31 -10.05 -13.02
C GLY A 255 -11.82 -10.21 -13.13
N GLN A 256 -12.23 -11.22 -13.88
CA GLN A 256 -13.64 -11.60 -13.97
C GLN A 256 -14.08 -12.38 -12.72
N ILE A 257 -15.39 -12.43 -12.46
CA ILE A 257 -15.94 -13.32 -11.44
C ILE A 257 -15.71 -14.77 -11.89
N SER A 258 -15.08 -15.56 -11.03
CA SER A 258 -14.87 -16.98 -11.26
C SER A 258 -16.19 -17.77 -11.21
N ASP A 259 -16.17 -19.02 -11.67
CA ASP A 259 -17.33 -19.94 -11.56
C ASP A 259 -17.75 -20.19 -10.11
N LEU A 260 -16.83 -19.98 -9.17
CA LEU A 260 -17.08 -20.12 -7.72
C LEU A 260 -17.58 -18.82 -7.07
N GLY A 261 -17.83 -17.75 -7.83
CA GLY A 261 -18.29 -16.47 -7.28
C GLY A 261 -17.20 -15.54 -6.75
N LEU A 262 -15.92 -15.95 -6.84
CA LEU A 262 -14.80 -15.17 -6.34
C LEU A 262 -14.35 -14.12 -7.35
N VAL A 263 -13.94 -12.95 -6.85
CA VAL A 263 -13.30 -11.89 -7.65
C VAL A 263 -11.81 -11.86 -7.34
N GLU A 264 -11.02 -12.04 -8.39
CA GLU A 264 -9.57 -11.95 -8.33
C GLU A 264 -9.11 -10.55 -8.72
N LEU A 265 -8.21 -9.96 -7.94
CA LEU A 265 -7.58 -8.70 -8.31
C LEU A 265 -6.10 -8.71 -7.95
N THR A 266 -5.33 -7.92 -8.67
CA THR A 266 -3.90 -7.71 -8.39
C THR A 266 -3.63 -6.23 -8.16
N ARG A 267 -2.78 -5.92 -7.20
CA ARG A 267 -2.37 -4.55 -6.88
C ARG A 267 -0.86 -4.48 -6.72
N HIS A 268 -0.21 -3.53 -7.39
CA HIS A 268 1.23 -3.34 -7.24
C HIS A 268 1.60 -2.97 -5.82
N ARG A 269 2.64 -3.64 -5.28
CA ARG A 269 3.13 -3.34 -3.94
C ARG A 269 3.86 -2.00 -3.93
N GLN A 270 3.40 -1.08 -3.08
CA GLN A 270 3.96 0.27 -2.94
C GLN A 270 4.68 0.44 -1.60
N GLY A 271 5.78 -0.28 -1.40
CA GLY A 271 6.52 -0.24 -0.14
C GLY A 271 5.94 -1.17 0.94
N GLN A 272 6.13 -0.81 2.20
CA GLN A 272 5.68 -1.60 3.36
C GLN A 272 4.19 -1.45 3.60
N SER A 273 3.54 -2.56 3.98
CA SER A 273 2.15 -2.53 4.43
C SER A 273 2.03 -1.95 5.84
N LEU A 274 0.82 -1.51 6.21
CA LEU A 274 0.55 -0.97 7.55
C LEU A 274 0.91 -1.99 8.65
N SER A 275 0.61 -3.27 8.41
CA SER A 275 0.94 -4.35 9.34
C SER A 275 2.46 -4.53 9.51
N GLU A 276 3.24 -4.45 8.44
CA GLU A 276 4.70 -4.55 8.52
C GLU A 276 5.33 -3.41 9.32
N ILE A 277 4.72 -2.21 9.30
CA ILE A 277 5.22 -1.04 10.04
C ILE A 277 4.85 -1.11 11.52
N PHE A 278 3.60 -1.47 11.85
CA PHE A 278 3.04 -1.31 13.19
C PHE A 278 2.93 -2.62 13.98
N THR A 279 3.22 -3.78 13.39
CA THR A 279 3.10 -5.06 14.10
C THR A 279 4.41 -5.85 14.12
N LYS A 280 4.48 -6.80 15.05
CA LYS A 280 5.54 -7.80 15.14
C LYS A 280 4.90 -9.18 15.24
N ARG A 281 5.55 -10.20 14.70
CA ARG A 281 5.09 -11.58 14.88
C ARG A 281 5.00 -11.92 16.37
N CYS A 282 3.88 -12.54 16.75
CA CYS A 282 3.67 -12.99 18.12
C CYS A 282 4.73 -14.05 18.48
N PRO A 283 5.50 -13.89 19.57
CA PRO A 283 6.53 -14.84 19.96
C PRO A 283 5.95 -16.20 20.41
N HIS A 284 4.69 -16.23 20.87
CA HIS A 284 4.03 -17.46 21.35
C HIS A 284 3.53 -18.33 20.21
N CYS A 285 2.79 -17.77 19.26
CA CYS A 285 2.21 -18.53 18.14
C CYS A 285 2.96 -18.33 16.82
N GLN A 286 4.03 -17.55 16.79
CA GLN A 286 4.83 -17.25 15.59
C GLN A 286 3.99 -16.79 14.38
N GLY A 287 2.82 -16.20 14.64
CA GLY A 287 1.90 -15.70 13.64
C GLY A 287 0.80 -16.65 13.21
N THR A 288 0.72 -17.86 13.79
CA THR A 288 -0.32 -18.84 13.45
C THR A 288 -1.68 -18.52 14.06
N GLY A 289 -1.73 -17.67 15.10
CA GLY A 289 -2.96 -17.39 15.87
C GLY A 289 -3.36 -18.51 16.84
N TYR A 290 -2.66 -19.63 16.83
CA TYR A 290 -2.89 -20.79 17.67
C TYR A 290 -1.63 -21.16 18.41
N PHE A 291 -1.76 -21.72 19.59
CA PHE A 291 -0.68 -22.39 20.29
C PHE A 291 -1.11 -23.82 20.63
N MET A 292 -0.15 -24.72 20.59
CA MET A 292 -0.41 -26.10 20.87
C MET A 292 -0.72 -26.27 22.37
N ASN A 293 -1.79 -26.93 22.70
CA ASN A 293 -2.00 -27.37 24.10
C ASN A 293 -0.82 -28.25 24.50
N GLU A 294 -0.36 -28.12 25.75
CA GLU A 294 0.69 -28.96 26.27
C GLU A 294 0.23 -30.41 26.29
N PHE A 295 0.48 -31.11 25.20
CA PHE A 295 0.46 -32.56 25.17
C PHE A 295 1.83 -33.06 25.61
N ASN A 296 1.88 -33.71 26.75
CA ASN A 296 3.09 -34.39 27.18
C ASN A 296 3.21 -35.70 26.39
N PHE A 297 3.84 -35.66 25.22
CA PHE A 297 4.15 -36.88 24.45
C PHE A 297 5.34 -37.66 25.03
N ALA A 298 5.96 -37.17 26.10
CA ALA A 298 7.29 -37.62 26.53
C ALA A 298 7.28 -38.83 27.47
N THR A 299 6.12 -39.29 28.00
CA THR A 299 6.06 -40.49 28.81
C THR A 299 4.74 -41.22 28.58
N PRO A 300 4.75 -42.51 28.18
CA PRO A 300 3.58 -43.35 28.24
C PRO A 300 3.29 -43.61 29.73
N THR A 301 2.52 -42.71 30.35
CA THR A 301 1.88 -43.00 31.61
C THR A 301 0.76 -43.98 31.34
N ALA A 302 0.60 -44.94 32.23
CA ALA A 302 -0.29 -46.09 32.13
C ALA A 302 -1.61 -45.80 31.37
N GLU A 303 -2.05 -46.73 30.52
CA GLU A 303 -3.22 -46.63 29.60
C GLU A 303 -4.48 -45.97 30.18
N GLY A 304 -4.65 -46.00 31.51
CA GLY A 304 -5.78 -45.40 32.21
C GLY A 304 -5.80 -43.86 32.24
N GLU A 305 -4.65 -43.19 32.29
CA GLU A 305 -4.58 -41.73 32.32
C GLU A 305 -4.77 -41.11 30.93
N TYR A 306 -4.36 -41.82 29.87
CA TYR A 306 -4.58 -41.38 28.49
C TYR A 306 -6.08 -41.38 28.15
N ARG A 307 -6.83 -42.41 28.56
CA ARG A 307 -8.28 -42.45 28.36
C ARG A 307 -9.01 -41.35 29.14
N ALA A 308 -8.57 -41.02 30.33
CA ALA A 308 -9.16 -39.96 31.13
C ALA A 308 -8.92 -38.55 30.57
N LYS A 309 -7.74 -38.28 30.01
CA LYS A 309 -7.43 -37.01 29.33
C LYS A 309 -8.15 -36.87 27.98
N ALA A 310 -8.17 -37.92 27.17
CA ALA A 310 -8.88 -37.94 25.89
C ALA A 310 -10.41 -37.77 26.06
N ALA A 311 -11.01 -38.38 27.08
CA ALA A 311 -12.42 -38.19 27.40
C ALA A 311 -12.77 -36.75 27.83
N LYS A 312 -11.85 -36.05 28.52
CA LYS A 312 -12.02 -34.64 28.88
C LYS A 312 -11.92 -33.70 27.65
N MET A 313 -11.20 -34.10 26.61
CA MET A 313 -11.00 -33.28 25.41
C MET A 313 -12.12 -33.42 24.36
N LYS A 314 -13.12 -34.26 24.55
CA LYS A 314 -14.21 -34.54 23.59
C LYS A 314 -13.70 -34.78 22.16
N LEU A 315 -12.58 -35.50 22.01
CA LEU A 315 -12.06 -35.85 20.70
C LEU A 315 -13.02 -36.79 19.97
N PRO A 316 -13.23 -36.62 18.65
CA PRO A 316 -14.04 -37.53 17.86
C PRO A 316 -13.52 -38.99 17.94
N GLU A 317 -14.43 -39.98 17.99
CA GLU A 317 -14.07 -41.40 18.15
C GLU A 317 -13.08 -41.92 17.08
N HIS A 318 -13.15 -41.39 15.86
CA HIS A 318 -12.22 -41.78 14.79
C HIS A 318 -10.78 -41.31 15.05
N PHE A 319 -10.59 -40.24 15.80
CA PHE A 319 -9.27 -39.76 16.20
C PHE A 319 -8.69 -40.59 17.33
N LEU A 320 -9.54 -41.08 18.23
CA LEU A 320 -9.15 -41.99 19.30
C LEU A 320 -8.70 -43.35 18.75
N ARG A 321 -9.31 -43.83 17.66
CA ARG A 321 -8.88 -45.07 16.97
C ARG A 321 -7.51 -44.88 16.27
N PHE A 322 -7.22 -43.69 15.73
CA PHE A 322 -5.94 -43.45 15.12
C PHE A 322 -4.78 -43.49 16.13
N LEU A 323 -5.00 -42.96 17.34
CA LEU A 323 -4.02 -43.03 18.42
C LEU A 323 -3.76 -44.41 18.99
N GLN A 324 -4.60 -45.40 18.68
CA GLN A 324 -4.40 -46.83 19.09
C GLN A 324 -3.46 -47.58 18.13
N TYR A 325 -3.14 -47.00 16.96
CA TYR A 325 -2.25 -47.60 15.96
C TYR A 325 -0.85 -46.91 15.87
N LEU A 326 -0.62 -45.86 16.68
CA LEU A 326 0.68 -45.27 16.91
C LEU A 326 1.27 -45.75 18.24
#